data_1e85a0579210a351ad73dda99ce079f1
#
_entry.id   1e85a0579210a351ad73dda99ce079f1
#
_cell.length_a   1.000
_cell.length_b   1.000
_cell.length_c   1.000
_cell.angle_alpha   90.00
_cell.angle_beta   90.00
_cell.angle_gamma   90.00
#
_symmetry.space_group_name_H-M   'P 1'
#
loop_
_entity.id
_entity.type
_entity.pdbx_description
1 polymer ?
#
loop_
_entity_poly.entity_id
_entity_poly.type
_entity_poly.pdbx_seq_one_letter_code
_entity_poly.pdbx_strand_id
1 'polypeptide(L)'
;MSEDAPARMRATVEAVYRSDSRRVLATLIRLLGDFDLAEEALHDAFAAAVAQWPQDGAPANPRAWLVSAGRFKAIDRLRRRARFDASLVEIAERLDAETGADAEPDDDSVEDDRLRLIFTCCHPALPPDAQVALTLREVCGLTTEEIARAFLTGAPTLAQRIVRAKNKIRLARIPYEVPSRADLPARLDTVLHVVYLVFNEGYSASSGASLTRHDLSAEAIRLGRLLVELLREPEAVGLLALMLLHESRRAARTSPTGELVLLGDQDRSLWNREQIAQGAALVQRALASRRFGPYTLQAAIAAVHAEAPSAGATDWGQIAGLYDVLARVDPSPVVELNRAAAVAMRDGPAAGLALIEAILARGDLADYHLAHSARADLYRRMGRSAEARAAYQRALDLTRQEPERRFLERRLAELSD
;
A
#
# COMPACT_ATOMS: atom_id res chain seq x y z
N MET A 1 36.89 -13.38 29.30
CA MET A 1 36.10 -13.78 28.13
C MET A 1 34.80 -12.98 28.19
N SER A 2 34.61 -12.14 27.22
CA SER A 2 33.72 -10.97 27.25
C SER A 2 32.22 -11.34 27.30
N GLU A 3 31.49 -10.83 28.33
CA GLU A 3 30.00 -10.83 28.42
C GLU A 3 29.33 -10.19 27.17
N ASP A 4 30.09 -9.60 26.31
CA ASP A 4 29.70 -8.84 25.13
C ASP A 4 29.42 -9.74 23.88
N ALA A 5 29.92 -10.98 23.82
CA ALA A 5 29.75 -11.85 22.66
C ALA A 5 28.32 -12.40 22.50
N PRO A 6 27.63 -12.89 23.55
CA PRO A 6 26.22 -13.30 23.45
C PRO A 6 25.28 -12.13 23.14
N ALA A 7 25.55 -10.94 23.65
CA ALA A 7 24.74 -9.73 23.38
C ALA A 7 24.90 -9.29 21.91
N ARG A 8 26.12 -9.29 21.39
CA ARG A 8 26.38 -9.02 19.96
C ARG A 8 25.71 -10.02 19.03
N MET A 9 25.73 -11.31 19.38
CA MET A 9 25.08 -12.34 18.58
C MET A 9 23.56 -12.20 18.58
N ARG A 10 22.94 -11.87 19.72
CA ARG A 10 21.50 -11.56 19.79
C ARG A 10 21.14 -10.37 18.91
N ALA A 11 21.94 -9.31 18.93
CA ALA A 11 21.76 -8.16 18.04
C ALA A 11 21.88 -8.54 16.56
N THR A 12 22.79 -9.47 16.22
CA THR A 12 22.92 -10.02 14.85
C THR A 12 21.67 -10.79 14.46
N VAL A 13 21.15 -11.70 15.30
CA VAL A 13 19.91 -12.44 15.03
C VAL A 13 18.73 -11.49 14.86
N GLU A 14 18.63 -10.45 15.69
CA GLU A 14 17.58 -9.41 15.56
C GLU A 14 17.71 -8.62 14.24
N ALA A 15 18.93 -8.30 13.83
CA ALA A 15 19.17 -7.61 12.55
C ALA A 15 18.73 -8.49 11.38
N VAL A 16 19.14 -9.78 11.37
CA VAL A 16 18.71 -10.75 10.35
C VAL A 16 17.20 -10.98 10.38
N TYR A 17 16.57 -11.03 11.57
CA TYR A 17 15.12 -11.14 11.66
C TYR A 17 14.42 -9.97 10.95
N ARG A 18 14.88 -8.74 11.21
CA ARG A 18 14.29 -7.54 10.60
C ARG A 18 14.50 -7.46 9.08
N SER A 19 15.66 -7.88 8.58
CA SER A 19 16.00 -7.78 7.14
C SER A 19 15.46 -8.95 6.32
N ASP A 20 15.50 -10.18 6.86
CA ASP A 20 15.34 -11.39 6.06
C ASP A 20 14.15 -12.27 6.43
N SER A 21 13.50 -12.08 7.60
CA SER A 21 12.41 -12.96 8.03
C SER A 21 11.30 -13.13 6.99
N ARG A 22 10.92 -12.05 6.28
CA ARG A 22 9.88 -12.11 5.27
C ARG A 22 10.32 -12.78 3.96
N ARG A 23 11.60 -12.66 3.62
CA ARG A 23 12.21 -13.38 2.50
C ARG A 23 12.25 -14.88 2.78
N VAL A 24 12.72 -15.25 3.98
CA VAL A 24 12.73 -16.65 4.44
C VAL A 24 11.32 -17.24 4.48
N LEU A 25 10.35 -16.47 5.02
CA LEU A 25 8.95 -16.90 5.06
C LEU A 25 8.38 -17.17 3.67
N ALA A 26 8.60 -16.27 2.71
CA ALA A 26 8.12 -16.44 1.34
C ALA A 26 8.66 -17.73 0.71
N THR A 27 9.95 -18.02 0.89
CA THR A 27 10.57 -19.27 0.42
C THR A 27 9.98 -20.50 1.15
N LEU A 28 9.79 -20.41 2.48
CA LEU A 28 9.16 -21.52 3.23
C LEU A 28 7.71 -21.76 2.80
N ILE A 29 6.92 -20.71 2.53
CA ILE A 29 5.55 -20.85 2.01
C ILE A 29 5.56 -21.57 0.67
N ARG A 30 6.47 -21.20 -0.25
CA ARG A 30 6.59 -21.89 -1.54
C ARG A 30 6.94 -23.36 -1.37
N LEU A 31 7.91 -23.68 -0.52
CA LEU A 31 8.37 -25.04 -0.28
C LEU A 31 7.31 -25.91 0.39
N LEU A 32 6.63 -25.37 1.41
CA LEU A 32 5.71 -26.13 2.25
C LEU A 32 4.26 -26.11 1.73
N GLY A 33 3.90 -25.10 0.91
CA GLY A 33 2.55 -24.96 0.37
C GLY A 33 1.48 -24.54 1.40
N ASP A 34 1.90 -24.18 2.62
CA ASP A 34 1.00 -23.83 3.72
C ASP A 34 1.58 -22.68 4.55
N PHE A 35 0.79 -21.62 4.78
CA PHE A 35 1.21 -20.44 5.52
C PHE A 35 1.52 -20.72 6.99
N ASP A 36 0.65 -21.48 7.65
CA ASP A 36 0.75 -21.69 9.08
C ASP A 36 1.95 -22.61 9.39
N LEU A 37 2.17 -23.63 8.55
CA LEU A 37 3.35 -24.48 8.65
C LEU A 37 4.65 -23.71 8.37
N ALA A 38 4.62 -22.77 7.42
CA ALA A 38 5.78 -21.93 7.09
C ALA A 38 6.08 -20.93 8.22
N GLU A 39 5.07 -20.32 8.86
CA GLU A 39 5.25 -19.46 10.03
C GLU A 39 5.84 -20.25 11.21
N GLU A 40 5.34 -21.45 11.49
CA GLU A 40 5.90 -22.35 12.53
C GLU A 40 7.36 -22.70 12.21
N ALA A 41 7.67 -23.05 10.95
CA ALA A 41 9.03 -23.38 10.51
C ALA A 41 9.99 -22.18 10.62
N LEU A 42 9.52 -20.97 10.30
CA LEU A 42 10.27 -19.74 10.47
C LEU A 42 10.63 -19.50 11.94
N HIS A 43 9.66 -19.63 12.84
CA HIS A 43 9.90 -19.47 14.28
C HIS A 43 10.91 -20.51 14.81
N ASP A 44 10.77 -21.77 14.40
CA ASP A 44 11.69 -22.84 14.78
C ASP A 44 13.11 -22.59 14.24
N ALA A 45 13.25 -22.04 13.02
CA ALA A 45 14.54 -21.69 12.43
C ALA A 45 15.23 -20.57 13.21
N PHE A 46 14.52 -19.50 13.56
CA PHE A 46 15.08 -18.42 14.38
C PHE A 46 15.38 -18.87 15.80
N ALA A 47 14.56 -19.73 16.41
CA ALA A 47 14.87 -20.34 17.71
C ALA A 47 16.17 -21.17 17.65
N ALA A 48 16.38 -21.92 16.55
CA ALA A 48 17.64 -22.64 16.33
C ALA A 48 18.83 -21.67 16.14
N ALA A 49 18.66 -20.57 15.42
CA ALA A 49 19.70 -19.55 15.25
C ALA A 49 20.11 -18.93 16.59
N VAL A 50 19.15 -18.59 17.44
CA VAL A 50 19.42 -18.07 18.81
C VAL A 50 20.21 -19.06 19.65
N ALA A 51 19.98 -20.37 19.48
CA ALA A 51 20.66 -21.40 20.24
C ALA A 51 22.06 -21.74 19.69
N GLN A 52 22.23 -21.79 18.36
CA GLN A 52 23.44 -22.32 17.71
C GLN A 52 24.46 -21.23 17.35
N TRP A 53 24.04 -20.09 16.81
CA TRP A 53 24.96 -19.04 16.37
C TRP A 53 25.87 -18.46 17.45
N PRO A 54 25.46 -18.39 18.74
CA PRO A 54 26.38 -17.99 19.80
C PRO A 54 27.58 -18.92 19.98
N GLN A 55 27.45 -20.20 19.59
CA GLN A 55 28.49 -21.23 19.72
C GLN A 55 29.32 -21.37 18.43
N ASP A 56 28.64 -21.41 17.28
CA ASP A 56 29.22 -21.75 15.99
C ASP A 56 29.59 -20.50 15.13
N GLY A 57 29.11 -19.32 15.55
CA GLY A 57 29.15 -18.09 14.73
C GLY A 57 27.96 -18.00 13.79
N ALA A 58 27.68 -16.77 13.30
CA ALA A 58 26.68 -16.59 12.27
C ALA A 58 27.19 -17.17 10.94
N PRO A 59 26.38 -17.93 10.19
CA PRO A 59 26.80 -18.50 8.92
C PRO A 59 27.06 -17.40 7.87
N ALA A 60 27.88 -17.70 6.86
CA ALA A 60 28.18 -16.78 5.77
C ALA A 60 26.92 -16.34 5.00
N ASN A 61 25.95 -17.26 4.85
CA ASN A 61 24.63 -16.96 4.30
C ASN A 61 23.54 -17.29 5.34
N PRO A 62 23.18 -16.32 6.23
CA PRO A 62 22.17 -16.52 7.26
C PRO A 62 20.79 -16.93 6.70
N ARG A 63 20.41 -16.40 5.53
CA ARG A 63 19.12 -16.67 4.89
C ARG A 63 19.02 -18.13 4.43
N ALA A 64 20.01 -18.62 3.69
CA ALA A 64 20.05 -20.03 3.25
C ALA A 64 20.02 -20.99 4.44
N TRP A 65 20.76 -20.67 5.49
CA TRP A 65 20.76 -21.46 6.72
C TRP A 65 19.37 -21.50 7.37
N LEU A 66 18.68 -20.34 7.48
CA LEU A 66 17.35 -20.25 8.07
C LEU A 66 16.31 -21.04 7.24
N VAL A 67 16.35 -20.94 5.91
CA VAL A 67 15.47 -21.74 5.03
C VAL A 67 15.70 -23.23 5.24
N SER A 68 16.97 -23.68 5.26
CA SER A 68 17.33 -25.08 5.48
C SER A 68 16.90 -25.56 6.86
N ALA A 69 17.16 -24.79 7.91
CA ALA A 69 16.76 -25.12 9.28
C ALA A 69 15.23 -25.21 9.42
N GLY A 70 14.50 -24.22 8.88
CA GLY A 70 13.04 -24.20 8.89
C GLY A 70 12.44 -25.40 8.14
N ARG A 71 12.95 -25.68 6.94
CA ARG A 71 12.55 -26.85 6.14
C ARG A 71 12.77 -28.15 6.90
N PHE A 72 13.96 -28.34 7.47
CA PHE A 72 14.28 -29.55 8.25
C PHE A 72 13.30 -29.73 9.43
N LYS A 73 13.03 -28.65 10.17
CA LYS A 73 12.07 -28.67 11.29
C LYS A 73 10.65 -28.99 10.84
N ALA A 74 10.23 -28.44 9.69
CA ALA A 74 8.91 -28.71 9.11
C ALA A 74 8.78 -30.20 8.72
N ILE A 75 9.79 -30.78 8.04
CA ILE A 75 9.82 -32.19 7.67
C ILE A 75 9.72 -33.10 8.90
N ASP A 76 10.52 -32.83 9.94
CA ASP A 76 10.49 -33.60 11.19
C ASP A 76 9.10 -33.53 11.88
N ARG A 77 8.46 -32.36 11.85
CA ARG A 77 7.10 -32.17 12.36
C ARG A 77 6.04 -32.91 11.53
N LEU A 78 6.13 -32.80 10.20
CA LEU A 78 5.25 -33.52 9.28
C LEU A 78 5.37 -35.04 9.47
N ARG A 79 6.58 -35.58 9.57
CA ARG A 79 6.82 -37.02 9.83
C ARG A 79 6.21 -37.47 11.16
N ARG A 80 6.27 -36.63 12.20
CA ARG A 80 5.62 -36.96 13.49
C ARG A 80 4.09 -36.90 13.38
N ARG A 81 3.50 -35.95 12.65
CA ARG A 81 2.06 -35.87 12.39
C ARG A 81 1.56 -36.93 11.41
N ALA A 82 2.38 -37.34 10.46
CA ALA A 82 2.07 -38.36 9.43
C ALA A 82 1.74 -39.75 10.01
N ARG A 83 2.09 -40.02 11.27
CA ARG A 83 1.63 -41.23 11.95
C ARG A 83 0.09 -41.28 12.10
N PHE A 84 -0.60 -40.16 11.88
CA PHE A 84 -2.05 -40.00 12.02
C PHE A 84 -2.75 -39.53 10.73
N ASP A 85 -2.01 -39.18 9.68
CA ASP A 85 -2.56 -38.65 8.41
C ASP A 85 -1.64 -38.96 7.22
N ALA A 86 -2.12 -39.85 6.35
CA ALA A 86 -1.35 -40.34 5.19
C ALA A 86 -1.03 -39.24 4.16
N SER A 87 -1.85 -38.16 4.09
CA SER A 87 -1.62 -37.05 3.15
C SER A 87 -0.36 -36.24 3.48
N LEU A 88 0.08 -36.25 4.74
CA LEU A 88 1.29 -35.56 5.20
C LEU A 88 2.58 -36.32 4.85
N VAL A 89 2.50 -37.62 4.59
CA VAL A 89 3.65 -38.43 4.16
C VAL A 89 4.15 -38.01 2.78
N GLU A 90 3.22 -37.79 1.85
CA GLU A 90 3.54 -37.38 0.48
C GLU A 90 4.23 -35.98 0.42
N ILE A 91 3.77 -35.06 1.28
CA ILE A 91 4.40 -33.74 1.41
C ILE A 91 5.82 -33.86 2.00
N ALA A 92 6.01 -34.70 3.03
CA ALA A 92 7.31 -34.92 3.64
C ALA A 92 8.30 -35.59 2.68
N GLU A 93 7.86 -36.57 1.91
CA GLU A 93 8.68 -37.28 0.90
C GLU A 93 9.08 -36.36 -0.26
N ARG A 94 8.17 -35.51 -0.75
CA ARG A 94 8.48 -34.49 -1.77
C ARG A 94 9.53 -33.51 -1.29
N LEU A 95 9.41 -33.01 -0.06
CA LEU A 95 10.36 -32.09 0.54
C LEU A 95 11.74 -32.73 0.74
N ASP A 96 11.80 -34.03 1.07
CA ASP A 96 13.05 -34.78 1.18
C ASP A 96 13.71 -34.98 -0.18
N ALA A 97 12.95 -35.33 -1.22
CA ALA A 97 13.46 -35.57 -2.57
C ALA A 97 14.09 -34.29 -3.17
N GLU A 98 13.56 -33.12 -2.85
CA GLU A 98 14.14 -31.84 -3.23
C GLU A 98 15.42 -31.47 -2.44
N THR A 99 15.76 -32.23 -1.39
CA THR A 99 16.98 -32.02 -0.57
C THR A 99 18.26 -32.53 -1.26
N GLY A 100 18.12 -33.40 -2.27
CA GLY A 100 19.26 -33.96 -3.04
C GLY A 100 19.89 -33.02 -4.07
N ALA A 101 19.32 -31.83 -4.28
CA ALA A 101 19.93 -30.77 -5.04
C ALA A 101 20.54 -29.76 -4.04
N ASP A 102 21.87 -29.88 -3.81
CA ASP A 102 22.71 -28.93 -3.05
C ASP A 102 22.79 -27.55 -3.76
N ALA A 103 21.66 -26.99 -4.16
CA ALA A 103 21.58 -25.62 -4.65
C ALA A 103 21.34 -24.72 -3.43
N GLU A 104 22.37 -24.03 -2.98
CA GLU A 104 22.16 -22.84 -2.17
C GLU A 104 21.10 -21.98 -2.87
N PRO A 105 20.05 -21.52 -2.16
CA PRO A 105 19.04 -20.65 -2.76
C PRO A 105 19.77 -19.41 -3.28
N ASP A 106 19.82 -19.25 -4.60
CA ASP A 106 20.36 -18.08 -5.25
C ASP A 106 19.52 -16.86 -4.85
N ASP A 107 20.16 -15.71 -4.72
CA ASP A 107 19.49 -14.46 -4.31
C ASP A 107 18.33 -14.11 -5.26
N ASP A 108 18.48 -14.40 -6.55
CA ASP A 108 17.45 -14.26 -7.58
C ASP A 108 16.20 -15.13 -7.30
N SER A 109 16.39 -16.37 -6.78
CA SER A 109 15.26 -17.27 -6.47
C SER A 109 14.41 -16.78 -5.29
N VAL A 110 15.01 -16.08 -4.34
CA VAL A 110 14.31 -15.52 -3.16
C VAL A 110 13.52 -14.26 -3.49
N GLU A 111 14.00 -13.46 -4.43
CA GLU A 111 13.25 -12.29 -4.93
C GLU A 111 12.00 -12.74 -5.68
N ASP A 112 12.10 -13.78 -6.50
CA ASP A 112 10.97 -14.45 -7.15
C ASP A 112 9.95 -14.99 -6.14
N ASP A 113 10.38 -15.55 -5.00
CA ASP A 113 9.46 -16.06 -3.98
C ASP A 113 8.64 -14.96 -3.31
N ARG A 114 9.23 -13.77 -3.08
CA ARG A 114 8.47 -12.61 -2.58
C ARG A 114 7.43 -12.14 -3.59
N LEU A 115 7.78 -12.13 -4.87
CA LEU A 115 6.85 -11.77 -5.93
C LEU A 115 5.70 -12.78 -6.03
N ARG A 116 6.01 -14.09 -5.97
CA ARG A 116 4.99 -15.15 -5.90
C ARG A 116 4.05 -14.95 -4.73
N LEU A 117 4.58 -14.63 -3.55
CA LEU A 117 3.77 -14.38 -2.36
C LEU A 117 2.86 -13.15 -2.54
N ILE A 118 3.34 -12.06 -3.12
CA ILE A 118 2.53 -10.87 -3.42
C ILE A 118 1.36 -11.24 -4.34
N PHE A 119 1.62 -11.93 -5.46
CA PHE A 119 0.57 -12.34 -6.38
C PHE A 119 -0.43 -13.32 -5.76
N THR A 120 0.02 -14.16 -4.84
CA THR A 120 -0.86 -15.07 -4.09
C THR A 120 -1.75 -14.31 -3.11
N CYS A 121 -1.20 -13.38 -2.33
CA CYS A 121 -1.96 -12.53 -1.40
C CYS A 121 -2.97 -11.63 -2.11
N CYS A 122 -2.63 -11.15 -3.30
CA CYS A 122 -3.48 -10.29 -4.14
C CYS A 122 -4.30 -11.09 -5.18
N HIS A 123 -4.53 -12.39 -4.97
CA HIS A 123 -5.27 -13.20 -5.94
C HIS A 123 -6.73 -12.74 -6.05
N PRO A 124 -7.30 -12.57 -7.28
CA PRO A 124 -8.65 -12.03 -7.46
C PRO A 124 -9.77 -12.92 -6.91
N ALA A 125 -9.50 -14.17 -6.59
CA ALA A 125 -10.45 -15.03 -5.85
C ALA A 125 -10.65 -14.60 -4.39
N LEU A 126 -9.78 -13.76 -3.84
CA LEU A 126 -9.90 -13.22 -2.49
C LEU A 126 -10.65 -11.87 -2.51
N PRO A 127 -11.49 -11.57 -1.50
CA PRO A 127 -12.07 -10.25 -1.36
C PRO A 127 -11.00 -9.16 -1.17
N PRO A 128 -11.21 -7.92 -1.67
CA PRO A 128 -10.20 -6.85 -1.60
C PRO A 128 -9.66 -6.57 -0.19
N ASP A 129 -10.53 -6.57 0.81
CA ASP A 129 -10.15 -6.37 2.22
C ASP A 129 -9.30 -7.52 2.80
N ALA A 130 -9.48 -8.74 2.28
CA ALA A 130 -8.63 -9.88 2.63
C ALA A 130 -7.28 -9.82 1.91
N GLN A 131 -7.24 -9.35 0.66
CA GLN A 131 -5.99 -9.12 -0.08
C GLN A 131 -5.11 -8.10 0.65
N VAL A 132 -5.69 -6.96 1.06
CA VAL A 132 -4.98 -5.94 1.85
C VAL A 132 -4.46 -6.53 3.17
N ALA A 133 -5.32 -7.23 3.92
CA ALA A 133 -4.94 -7.80 5.22
C ALA A 133 -3.80 -8.82 5.09
N LEU A 134 -3.88 -9.74 4.12
CA LEU A 134 -2.82 -10.72 3.86
C LEU A 134 -1.52 -10.06 3.40
N THR A 135 -1.58 -9.09 2.49
CA THR A 135 -0.39 -8.40 2.00
C THR A 135 0.33 -7.70 3.14
N LEU A 136 -0.38 -6.98 4.00
CA LEU A 136 0.21 -6.32 5.16
C LEU A 136 0.78 -7.33 6.17
N ARG A 137 0.10 -8.44 6.40
CA ARG A 137 0.55 -9.47 7.35
C ARG A 137 1.76 -10.24 6.84
N GLU A 138 1.64 -10.83 5.65
CA GLU A 138 2.59 -11.85 5.16
C GLU A 138 3.77 -11.21 4.40
N VAL A 139 3.52 -10.15 3.63
CA VAL A 139 4.56 -9.49 2.83
C VAL A 139 5.22 -8.33 3.61
N CYS A 140 4.43 -7.47 4.26
CA CYS A 140 4.95 -6.31 5.00
C CYS A 140 5.37 -6.67 6.43
N GLY A 141 4.81 -7.71 7.03
CA GLY A 141 5.18 -8.20 8.35
C GLY A 141 4.52 -7.48 9.52
N LEU A 142 3.45 -6.72 9.26
CA LEU A 142 2.68 -6.08 10.32
C LEU A 142 1.97 -7.14 11.18
N THR A 143 1.82 -6.84 12.46
CA THR A 143 1.01 -7.67 13.37
C THR A 143 -0.47 -7.49 13.09
N THR A 144 -1.28 -8.48 13.50
CA THR A 144 -2.74 -8.38 13.39
C THR A 144 -3.29 -7.16 14.11
N GLU A 145 -2.72 -6.81 15.26
CA GLU A 145 -3.09 -5.65 16.07
C GLU A 145 -2.75 -4.32 15.39
N GLU A 146 -1.60 -4.24 14.71
CA GLU A 146 -1.21 -3.05 13.94
C GLU A 146 -2.15 -2.84 12.75
N ILE A 147 -2.45 -3.90 11.99
CA ILE A 147 -3.39 -3.83 10.87
C ILE A 147 -4.80 -3.49 11.37
N ALA A 148 -5.25 -4.11 12.46
CA ALA A 148 -6.57 -3.85 13.03
C ALA A 148 -6.72 -2.38 13.48
N ARG A 149 -5.70 -1.82 14.11
CA ARG A 149 -5.66 -0.39 14.45
C ARG A 149 -5.67 0.49 13.21
N ALA A 150 -4.91 0.11 12.18
CA ALA A 150 -4.83 0.86 10.94
C ALA A 150 -6.18 0.95 10.21
N PHE A 151 -6.99 -0.09 10.24
CA PHE A 151 -8.30 -0.13 9.58
C PHE A 151 -9.49 0.05 10.54
N LEU A 152 -9.24 0.49 11.79
CA LEU A 152 -10.25 0.70 12.83
C LEU A 152 -11.23 -0.49 12.97
N THR A 153 -10.69 -1.68 12.89
CA THR A 153 -11.44 -2.93 13.07
C THR A 153 -10.97 -3.66 14.34
N GLY A 154 -11.78 -4.61 14.83
CA GLY A 154 -11.36 -5.44 15.96
C GLY A 154 -10.30 -6.46 15.56
N ALA A 155 -9.25 -6.64 16.36
CA ALA A 155 -8.20 -7.63 16.10
C ALA A 155 -8.75 -9.06 15.91
N PRO A 156 -9.76 -9.54 16.67
CA PRO A 156 -10.39 -10.85 16.41
C PRO A 156 -11.06 -10.94 15.03
N THR A 157 -11.73 -9.89 14.59
CA THR A 157 -12.38 -9.84 13.27
C THR A 157 -11.35 -9.92 12.15
N LEU A 158 -10.23 -9.17 12.28
CA LEU A 158 -9.14 -9.20 11.33
C LEU A 158 -8.45 -10.57 11.30
N ALA A 159 -8.17 -11.16 12.48
CA ALA A 159 -7.59 -12.50 12.59
C ALA A 159 -8.44 -13.54 11.85
N GLN A 160 -9.77 -13.53 12.06
CA GLN A 160 -10.68 -14.41 11.33
C GLN A 160 -10.66 -14.17 9.82
N ARG A 161 -10.54 -12.91 9.36
CA ARG A 161 -10.41 -12.56 7.94
C ARG A 161 -9.16 -13.17 7.34
N ILE A 162 -8.01 -13.04 8.00
CA ILE A 162 -6.74 -13.61 7.58
C ILE A 162 -6.83 -15.15 7.51
N VAL A 163 -7.36 -15.79 8.55
CA VAL A 163 -7.55 -17.26 8.59
C VAL A 163 -8.45 -17.74 7.45
N ARG A 164 -9.57 -17.06 7.20
CA ARG A 164 -10.46 -17.41 6.07
C ARG A 164 -9.78 -17.26 4.72
N ALA A 165 -8.95 -16.22 4.55
CA ALA A 165 -8.20 -15.99 3.32
C ALA A 165 -7.13 -17.08 3.11
N LYS A 166 -6.34 -17.43 4.13
CA LYS A 166 -5.39 -18.55 4.08
C LYS A 166 -6.08 -19.87 3.74
N ASN A 167 -7.21 -20.16 4.38
CA ASN A 167 -8.04 -21.33 4.08
C ASN A 167 -8.58 -21.32 2.64
N LYS A 168 -9.00 -20.16 2.14
CA LYS A 168 -9.45 -20.03 0.74
C LYS A 168 -8.31 -20.34 -0.24
N ILE A 169 -7.10 -19.84 0.01
CA ILE A 169 -5.91 -20.13 -0.81
C ILE A 169 -5.66 -21.64 -0.84
N ARG A 170 -5.65 -22.29 0.33
CA ARG A 170 -5.42 -23.74 0.45
C ARG A 170 -6.49 -24.56 -0.26
N LEU A 171 -7.78 -24.29 0.01
CA LEU A 171 -8.90 -25.07 -0.53
C LEU A 171 -9.10 -24.89 -2.03
N ALA A 172 -8.88 -23.65 -2.52
CA ALA A 172 -8.95 -23.36 -3.95
C ALA A 172 -7.66 -23.71 -4.70
N ARG A 173 -6.64 -24.21 -3.99
CA ARG A 173 -5.30 -24.54 -4.55
C ARG A 173 -4.71 -23.38 -5.35
N ILE A 174 -4.83 -22.15 -4.81
CA ILE A 174 -4.26 -20.96 -5.45
C ILE A 174 -2.75 -21.15 -5.53
N PRO A 175 -2.14 -21.08 -6.74
CA PRO A 175 -0.73 -21.38 -6.90
C PRO A 175 0.17 -20.28 -6.33
N TYR A 176 1.34 -20.67 -5.84
CA TYR A 176 2.43 -19.76 -5.42
C TYR A 176 3.36 -19.54 -6.62
N GLU A 177 2.91 -18.75 -7.59
CA GLU A 177 3.64 -18.50 -8.83
C GLU A 177 3.52 -17.05 -9.28
N VAL A 178 4.48 -16.62 -10.09
CA VAL A 178 4.36 -15.38 -10.85
C VAL A 178 3.44 -15.67 -12.03
N PRO A 179 2.42 -14.84 -12.30
CA PRO A 179 1.52 -15.03 -13.42
C PRO A 179 2.25 -15.13 -14.75
N SER A 180 1.66 -15.87 -15.70
CA SER A 180 2.16 -15.92 -17.07
C SER A 180 2.21 -14.50 -17.68
N ARG A 181 3.01 -14.29 -18.73
CA ARG A 181 3.07 -12.99 -19.43
C ARG A 181 1.70 -12.53 -19.95
N ALA A 182 0.79 -13.46 -20.26
CA ALA A 182 -0.56 -13.15 -20.72
C ALA A 182 -1.45 -12.65 -19.58
N ASP A 183 -1.32 -13.23 -18.38
CA ASP A 183 -2.15 -12.92 -17.22
C ASP A 183 -1.57 -11.79 -16.36
N LEU A 184 -0.27 -11.52 -16.52
CA LEU A 184 0.46 -10.55 -15.70
C LEU A 184 -0.20 -9.16 -15.66
N PRO A 185 -0.68 -8.55 -16.76
CA PRO A 185 -1.30 -7.23 -16.71
C PRO A 185 -2.49 -7.18 -15.75
N ALA A 186 -3.47 -8.08 -15.92
CA ALA A 186 -4.68 -8.10 -15.06
C ALA A 186 -4.36 -8.43 -13.59
N ARG A 187 -3.37 -9.29 -13.35
CA ARG A 187 -2.93 -9.64 -12.00
C ARG A 187 -2.14 -8.50 -11.36
N LEU A 188 -1.33 -7.79 -12.13
CA LEU A 188 -0.58 -6.63 -11.68
C LEU A 188 -1.52 -5.47 -11.30
N ASP A 189 -2.58 -5.22 -12.06
CA ASP A 189 -3.58 -4.22 -11.73
C ASP A 189 -4.17 -4.43 -10.33
N THR A 190 -4.46 -5.69 -9.98
CA THR A 190 -4.94 -6.04 -8.63
C THR A 190 -3.88 -5.75 -7.56
N VAL A 191 -2.62 -6.09 -7.81
CA VAL A 191 -1.51 -5.81 -6.87
C VAL A 191 -1.33 -4.31 -6.67
N LEU A 192 -1.28 -3.54 -7.77
CA LEU A 192 -1.14 -2.08 -7.71
C LEU A 192 -2.30 -1.44 -6.98
N HIS A 193 -3.53 -1.94 -7.20
CA HIS A 193 -4.71 -1.46 -6.49
C HIS A 193 -4.61 -1.71 -4.97
N VAL A 194 -4.16 -2.90 -4.54
CA VAL A 194 -3.94 -3.21 -3.11
C VAL A 194 -2.90 -2.26 -2.51
N VAL A 195 -1.76 -2.05 -3.18
CA VAL A 195 -0.71 -1.13 -2.70
C VAL A 195 -1.24 0.30 -2.61
N TYR A 196 -2.02 0.72 -3.60
CA TYR A 196 -2.66 2.04 -3.60
C TYR A 196 -3.67 2.21 -2.45
N LEU A 197 -4.48 1.20 -2.15
CA LEU A 197 -5.41 1.22 -1.01
C LEU A 197 -4.67 1.35 0.32
N VAL A 198 -3.57 0.61 0.51
CA VAL A 198 -2.72 0.72 1.70
C VAL A 198 -2.12 2.12 1.83
N PHE A 199 -1.62 2.67 0.71
CA PHE A 199 -1.09 4.02 0.68
C PHE A 199 -2.15 5.06 1.03
N ASN A 200 -3.33 4.99 0.42
CA ASN A 200 -4.41 5.94 0.66
C ASN A 200 -4.86 5.95 2.12
N GLU A 201 -4.99 4.78 2.77
CA GLU A 201 -5.30 4.71 4.19
C GLU A 201 -4.17 5.30 5.06
N GLY A 202 -2.92 5.16 4.62
CA GLY A 202 -1.78 5.80 5.27
C GLY A 202 -1.72 7.31 5.07
N TYR A 203 -2.04 7.77 3.88
CA TYR A 203 -1.96 9.17 3.48
C TYR A 203 -3.16 9.99 3.96
N SER A 204 -4.36 9.42 3.95
CA SER A 204 -5.60 10.04 4.41
C SER A 204 -6.47 8.96 5.02
N ALA A 205 -6.41 8.82 6.34
CA ALA A 205 -7.17 7.81 7.05
C ALA A 205 -8.68 7.99 6.80
N SER A 206 -9.39 6.90 6.55
CA SER A 206 -10.82 6.93 6.24
C SER A 206 -11.69 7.35 7.42
N SER A 207 -11.14 7.34 8.65
CA SER A 207 -11.82 7.72 9.89
C SER A 207 -10.84 7.86 11.06
N GLY A 208 -11.29 8.44 12.16
CA GLY A 208 -10.51 8.58 13.40
C GLY A 208 -9.97 9.99 13.65
N ALA A 209 -9.15 10.10 14.70
CA ALA A 209 -8.64 11.36 15.22
C ALA A 209 -7.40 11.90 14.47
N SER A 210 -6.70 11.05 13.70
CA SER A 210 -5.51 11.43 12.94
C SER A 210 -5.78 11.45 11.46
N LEU A 211 -5.25 12.47 10.77
CA LEU A 211 -5.36 12.59 9.31
C LEU A 211 -4.53 11.53 8.58
N THR A 212 -3.41 11.13 9.13
CA THR A 212 -2.43 10.26 8.47
C THR A 212 -2.01 9.09 9.35
N ARG A 213 -1.62 7.97 8.70
CA ARG A 213 -1.03 6.76 9.31
C ARG A 213 0.28 6.46 8.58
N HIS A 214 1.32 7.08 9.06
CA HIS A 214 2.62 7.08 8.39
C HIS A 214 3.23 5.68 8.21
N ASP A 215 3.00 4.77 9.13
CA ASP A 215 3.40 3.36 9.07
C ASP A 215 2.88 2.68 7.80
N LEU A 216 1.61 2.90 7.44
CA LEU A 216 1.01 2.34 6.23
C LEU A 216 1.54 2.99 4.94
N SER A 217 1.68 4.32 4.90
CA SER A 217 2.21 4.98 3.70
C SER A 217 3.67 4.59 3.44
N ALA A 218 4.48 4.45 4.49
CA ALA A 218 5.86 3.98 4.40
C ALA A 218 5.95 2.54 3.87
N GLU A 219 5.08 1.63 4.36
CA GLU A 219 5.02 0.25 3.89
C GLU A 219 4.55 0.15 2.43
N ALA A 220 3.57 0.95 2.03
CA ALA A 220 3.13 1.00 0.64
C ALA A 220 4.26 1.48 -0.31
N ILE A 221 5.01 2.51 0.09
CA ILE A 221 6.18 2.98 -0.66
C ILE A 221 7.27 1.90 -0.74
N ARG A 222 7.51 1.17 0.36
CA ARG A 222 8.46 0.06 0.38
C ARG A 222 8.05 -1.07 -0.58
N LEU A 223 6.76 -1.43 -0.59
CA LEU A 223 6.19 -2.39 -1.55
C LEU A 223 6.30 -1.88 -2.99
N GLY A 224 5.99 -0.61 -3.23
CA GLY A 224 6.12 -0.01 -4.55
C GLY A 224 7.55 -0.07 -5.08
N ARG A 225 8.55 0.19 -4.24
CA ARG A 225 9.97 0.05 -4.61
C ARG A 225 10.30 -1.40 -4.98
N LEU A 226 9.86 -2.37 -4.18
CA LEU A 226 10.03 -3.78 -4.47
C LEU A 226 9.42 -4.18 -5.81
N LEU A 227 8.20 -3.75 -6.10
CA LEU A 227 7.54 -4.05 -7.38
C LEU A 227 8.29 -3.45 -8.58
N VAL A 228 8.81 -2.23 -8.45
CA VAL A 228 9.62 -1.58 -9.50
C VAL A 228 10.93 -2.30 -9.75
N GLU A 229 11.57 -2.82 -8.69
CA GLU A 229 12.79 -3.62 -8.76
C GLU A 229 12.54 -4.96 -9.49
N LEU A 230 11.49 -5.68 -9.08
CA LEU A 230 11.20 -7.02 -9.56
C LEU A 230 10.54 -7.06 -10.95
N LEU A 231 9.62 -6.13 -11.26
CA LEU A 231 8.78 -6.22 -12.46
C LEU A 231 9.15 -5.23 -13.56
N ARG A 232 9.75 -4.08 -13.23
CA ARG A 232 10.08 -2.98 -14.16
C ARG A 232 8.90 -2.51 -15.03
N GLU A 233 7.65 -2.75 -14.59
CA GLU A 233 6.43 -2.36 -15.30
C GLU A 233 6.13 -0.86 -15.13
N PRO A 234 5.76 -0.14 -16.22
CA PRO A 234 5.58 1.31 -16.16
C PRO A 234 4.55 1.78 -15.14
N GLU A 235 3.43 1.07 -14.96
CA GLU A 235 2.41 1.43 -13.97
C GLU A 235 2.86 1.19 -12.52
N ALA A 236 3.72 0.23 -12.26
CA ALA A 236 4.38 0.10 -10.95
C ALA A 236 5.30 1.30 -10.67
N VAL A 237 6.02 1.77 -11.70
CA VAL A 237 6.85 2.99 -11.64
C VAL A 237 5.96 4.22 -11.40
N GLY A 238 4.83 4.33 -12.12
CA GLY A 238 3.84 5.40 -11.96
C GLY A 238 3.24 5.43 -10.56
N LEU A 239 2.85 4.29 -10.01
CA LEU A 239 2.32 4.21 -8.65
C LEU A 239 3.36 4.61 -7.59
N LEU A 240 4.60 4.16 -7.71
CA LEU A 240 5.67 4.59 -6.81
C LEU A 240 5.91 6.10 -6.88
N ALA A 241 5.93 6.67 -8.09
CA ALA A 241 6.03 8.11 -8.29
C ALA A 241 4.89 8.87 -7.60
N LEU A 242 3.65 8.43 -7.79
CA LEU A 242 2.46 9.00 -7.16
C LEU A 242 2.58 9.03 -5.64
N MET A 243 2.95 7.88 -5.05
CA MET A 243 3.12 7.76 -3.61
C MET A 243 4.21 8.69 -3.06
N LEU A 244 5.37 8.79 -3.73
CA LEU A 244 6.46 9.67 -3.32
C LEU A 244 6.06 11.15 -3.40
N LEU A 245 5.40 11.57 -4.47
CA LEU A 245 4.95 12.94 -4.67
C LEU A 245 3.89 13.34 -3.63
N HIS A 246 2.99 12.44 -3.27
CA HIS A 246 2.02 12.71 -2.21
C HIS A 246 2.68 12.73 -0.82
N GLU A 247 3.54 11.76 -0.51
CA GLU A 247 4.24 11.66 0.77
C GLU A 247 5.17 12.86 1.02
N SER A 248 5.75 13.43 -0.05
CA SER A 248 6.63 14.60 0.03
C SER A 248 5.98 15.79 0.75
N ARG A 249 4.66 15.90 0.73
CA ARG A 249 3.89 17.01 1.31
C ARG A 249 3.37 16.72 2.71
N ARG A 250 3.61 15.54 3.26
CA ARG A 250 3.04 15.07 4.53
C ARG A 250 3.18 16.07 5.67
N ALA A 251 4.39 16.63 5.84
CA ALA A 251 4.67 17.58 6.93
C ALA A 251 3.86 18.87 6.85
N ALA A 252 3.42 19.27 5.65
CA ALA A 252 2.67 20.50 5.42
C ALA A 252 1.13 20.29 5.40
N ARG A 253 0.64 19.05 5.53
CA ARG A 253 -0.81 18.77 5.42
C ARG A 253 -1.60 19.04 6.69
N THR A 254 -0.93 19.11 7.82
CA THR A 254 -1.54 19.41 9.10
C THR A 254 -0.82 20.55 9.78
N SER A 255 -1.60 21.42 10.45
CA SER A 255 -1.03 22.43 11.34
C SER A 255 -0.42 21.77 12.59
N PRO A 256 0.37 22.52 13.40
CA PRO A 256 0.85 22.04 14.70
C PRO A 256 -0.28 21.62 15.66
N THR A 257 -1.50 22.12 15.46
CA THR A 257 -2.70 21.76 16.23
C THR A 257 -3.46 20.56 15.63
N GLY A 258 -2.93 19.93 14.55
CA GLY A 258 -3.54 18.79 13.90
C GLY A 258 -4.71 19.12 12.95
N GLU A 259 -4.87 20.38 12.58
CA GLU A 259 -5.90 20.81 11.63
C GLU A 259 -5.47 20.56 10.17
N LEU A 260 -6.45 20.26 9.31
CA LEU A 260 -6.21 20.08 7.88
C LEU A 260 -5.78 21.41 7.22
N VAL A 261 -4.66 21.38 6.49
CA VAL A 261 -4.16 22.48 5.65
C VAL A 261 -4.38 22.14 4.18
N LEU A 262 -5.14 22.97 3.47
CA LEU A 262 -5.41 22.78 2.05
C LEU A 262 -4.13 22.94 1.22
N LEU A 263 -4.06 22.27 0.08
CA LEU A 263 -2.89 22.27 -0.80
C LEU A 263 -2.39 23.67 -1.17
N GLY A 264 -3.32 24.60 -1.41
CA GLY A 264 -3.01 25.99 -1.73
C GLY A 264 -2.35 26.76 -0.59
N ASP A 265 -2.67 26.39 0.65
CA ASP A 265 -2.24 27.06 1.88
C ASP A 265 -1.02 26.36 2.52
N GLN A 266 -0.54 25.26 1.95
CA GLN A 266 0.62 24.51 2.48
C GLN A 266 1.91 25.29 2.32
N ASP A 267 2.71 25.32 3.40
CA ASP A 267 4.08 25.79 3.33
C ASP A 267 4.96 24.82 2.54
N ARG A 268 5.32 25.23 1.32
CA ARG A 268 6.14 24.41 0.40
C ARG A 268 7.59 24.24 0.87
N SER A 269 8.06 25.02 1.84
CA SER A 269 9.38 24.84 2.45
C SER A 269 9.47 23.53 3.27
N LEU A 270 8.32 23.04 3.77
CA LEU A 270 8.21 21.78 4.50
C LEU A 270 8.14 20.56 3.59
N TRP A 271 8.04 20.74 2.28
CA TRP A 271 7.96 19.62 1.34
C TRP A 271 9.32 18.95 1.15
N ASN A 272 9.32 17.61 1.16
CA ASN A 272 10.53 16.82 0.97
C ASN A 272 11.01 16.88 -0.49
N ARG A 273 12.05 17.68 -0.74
CA ARG A 273 12.61 17.92 -2.08
C ARG A 273 13.21 16.69 -2.72
N GLU A 274 13.77 15.79 -1.93
CA GLU A 274 14.33 14.54 -2.43
C GLU A 274 13.23 13.61 -2.98
N GLN A 275 12.14 13.43 -2.24
CA GLN A 275 10.98 12.65 -2.70
C GLN A 275 10.33 13.28 -3.94
N ILE A 276 10.27 14.61 -4.04
CA ILE A 276 9.77 15.30 -5.24
C ILE A 276 10.67 14.98 -6.44
N ALA A 277 11.99 15.13 -6.30
CA ALA A 277 12.94 14.85 -7.38
C ALA A 277 12.89 13.39 -7.83
N GLN A 278 12.83 12.44 -6.89
CA GLN A 278 12.66 11.02 -7.19
C GLN A 278 11.34 10.75 -7.92
N GLY A 279 10.23 11.29 -7.40
CA GLY A 279 8.90 11.13 -8.00
C GLY A 279 8.84 11.69 -9.42
N ALA A 280 9.35 12.89 -9.65
CA ALA A 280 9.39 13.53 -10.98
C ALA A 280 10.22 12.71 -11.98
N ALA A 281 11.39 12.21 -11.58
CA ALA A 281 12.22 11.35 -12.42
C ALA A 281 11.51 10.03 -12.79
N LEU A 282 10.77 9.43 -11.85
CA LEU A 282 9.97 8.23 -12.11
C LEU A 282 8.79 8.51 -13.04
N VAL A 283 8.12 9.66 -12.93
CA VAL A 283 7.07 10.08 -13.88
C VAL A 283 7.63 10.17 -15.29
N GLN A 284 8.77 10.84 -15.48
CA GLN A 284 9.42 10.95 -16.79
C GLN A 284 9.77 9.56 -17.35
N ARG A 285 10.32 8.68 -16.52
CA ARG A 285 10.64 7.30 -16.91
C ARG A 285 9.40 6.52 -17.34
N ALA A 286 8.29 6.61 -16.59
CA ALA A 286 7.04 5.92 -16.89
C ALA A 286 6.43 6.43 -18.21
N LEU A 287 6.36 7.75 -18.41
CA LEU A 287 5.84 8.38 -19.63
C LEU A 287 6.70 8.05 -20.86
N ALA A 288 8.03 7.99 -20.73
CA ALA A 288 8.94 7.64 -21.82
C ALA A 288 8.70 6.21 -22.36
N SER A 289 8.11 5.31 -21.56
CA SER A 289 7.76 3.95 -21.98
C SER A 289 6.65 3.91 -23.04
N ARG A 290 5.85 4.96 -23.16
CA ARG A 290 4.62 5.04 -23.97
C ARG A 290 3.57 3.96 -23.66
N ARG A 291 3.73 3.25 -22.53
CA ARG A 291 2.86 2.21 -21.99
C ARG A 291 2.42 2.59 -20.59
N PHE A 292 1.79 3.73 -20.45
CA PHE A 292 1.36 4.26 -19.16
C PHE A 292 -0.16 4.19 -19.01
N GLY A 293 -0.62 4.13 -17.78
CA GLY A 293 -2.02 4.04 -17.38
C GLY A 293 -2.38 5.05 -16.29
N PRO A 294 -3.40 4.72 -15.47
CA PRO A 294 -3.99 5.67 -14.52
C PRO A 294 -3.01 6.17 -13.46
N TYR A 295 -2.16 5.32 -12.90
CA TYR A 295 -1.24 5.73 -11.83
C TYR A 295 -0.16 6.68 -12.35
N THR A 296 0.36 6.44 -13.55
CA THR A 296 1.32 7.35 -14.19
C THR A 296 0.71 8.71 -14.47
N LEU A 297 -0.55 8.77 -14.94
CA LEU A 297 -1.25 10.03 -15.20
C LEU A 297 -1.54 10.80 -13.88
N GLN A 298 -1.97 10.12 -12.84
CA GLN A 298 -2.15 10.72 -11.50
C GLN A 298 -0.81 11.21 -10.93
N ALA A 299 0.28 10.47 -11.13
CA ALA A 299 1.61 10.90 -10.72
C ALA A 299 2.06 12.14 -11.50
N ALA A 300 1.78 12.22 -12.79
CA ALA A 300 2.08 13.41 -13.60
C ALA A 300 1.32 14.65 -13.10
N ILE A 301 0.04 14.51 -12.75
CA ILE A 301 -0.74 15.60 -12.11
C ILE A 301 -0.10 16.02 -10.79
N ALA A 302 0.29 15.06 -9.95
CA ALA A 302 0.95 15.34 -8.66
C ALA A 302 2.31 16.02 -8.87
N ALA A 303 3.07 15.68 -9.92
CA ALA A 303 4.33 16.32 -10.27
C ALA A 303 4.14 17.79 -10.65
N VAL A 304 3.12 18.14 -11.46
CA VAL A 304 2.82 19.54 -11.81
C VAL A 304 2.56 20.38 -10.54
N HIS A 305 1.86 19.82 -9.55
CA HIS A 305 1.69 20.50 -8.26
C HIS A 305 2.99 20.64 -7.47
N ALA A 306 3.81 19.58 -7.46
CA ALA A 306 5.02 19.52 -6.65
C ALA A 306 6.16 20.40 -7.21
N GLU A 307 6.23 20.56 -8.52
CA GLU A 307 7.26 21.35 -9.21
C GLU A 307 6.93 22.85 -9.25
N ALA A 308 5.65 23.22 -9.11
CA ALA A 308 5.26 24.62 -9.07
C ALA A 308 5.89 25.34 -7.87
N PRO A 309 6.54 26.50 -8.05
CA PRO A 309 7.22 27.23 -6.96
C PRO A 309 6.23 27.81 -5.93
N SER A 310 5.00 28.04 -6.31
CA SER A 310 3.90 28.52 -5.45
C SER A 310 2.56 27.96 -5.90
N ALA A 311 1.53 28.09 -5.07
CA ALA A 311 0.16 27.67 -5.44
C ALA A 311 -0.36 28.44 -6.67
N GLY A 312 -0.07 29.74 -6.75
CA GLY A 312 -0.48 30.59 -7.88
C GLY A 312 0.27 30.31 -9.18
N ALA A 313 1.43 29.63 -9.11
CA ALA A 313 2.22 29.23 -10.28
C ALA A 313 1.90 27.81 -10.80
N THR A 314 0.89 27.16 -10.21
CA THR A 314 0.46 25.82 -10.65
C THR A 314 -0.14 25.88 -12.05
N ASP A 315 0.34 25.06 -12.99
CA ASP A 315 -0.19 24.98 -14.35
C ASP A 315 -1.49 24.16 -14.39
N TRP A 316 -2.61 24.85 -14.13
CA TRP A 316 -3.94 24.27 -14.16
C TRP A 316 -4.38 23.85 -15.56
N GLY A 317 -3.81 24.46 -16.61
CA GLY A 317 -4.04 24.05 -18.01
C GLY A 317 -3.50 22.64 -18.25
N GLN A 318 -2.25 22.39 -17.85
CA GLN A 318 -1.64 21.08 -17.94
C GLN A 318 -2.38 20.03 -17.09
N ILE A 319 -2.75 20.37 -15.85
CA ILE A 319 -3.52 19.50 -14.96
C ILE A 319 -4.85 19.10 -15.58
N ALA A 320 -5.63 20.07 -16.08
CA ALA A 320 -6.91 19.78 -16.73
C ALA A 320 -6.74 18.88 -17.97
N GLY A 321 -5.69 19.12 -18.79
CA GLY A 321 -5.36 18.27 -19.93
C GLY A 321 -5.00 16.83 -19.52
N LEU A 322 -4.25 16.65 -18.44
CA LEU A 322 -3.94 15.32 -17.89
C LEU A 322 -5.20 14.61 -17.38
N TYR A 323 -6.12 15.32 -16.73
CA TYR A 323 -7.42 14.76 -16.34
C TYR A 323 -8.30 14.41 -17.53
N ASP A 324 -8.24 15.15 -18.66
CA ASP A 324 -8.94 14.79 -19.89
C ASP A 324 -8.46 13.45 -20.47
N VAL A 325 -7.15 13.17 -20.32
CA VAL A 325 -6.58 11.86 -20.71
C VAL A 325 -6.98 10.78 -19.70
N LEU A 326 -6.85 11.06 -18.41
CA LEU A 326 -7.17 10.12 -17.34
C LEU A 326 -8.64 9.68 -17.40
N ALA A 327 -9.58 10.60 -17.60
CA ALA A 327 -11.00 10.29 -17.72
C ALA A 327 -11.35 9.36 -18.92
N ARG A 328 -10.48 9.27 -19.92
CA ARG A 328 -10.63 8.33 -21.06
C ARG A 328 -10.02 6.97 -20.76
N VAL A 329 -8.94 6.93 -19.97
CA VAL A 329 -8.21 5.70 -19.61
C VAL A 329 -8.89 4.97 -18.44
N ASP A 330 -9.36 5.73 -17.46
CA ASP A 330 -10.00 5.24 -16.24
C ASP A 330 -11.23 6.12 -15.91
N PRO A 331 -12.35 5.93 -16.60
CA PRO A 331 -13.58 6.70 -16.38
C PRO A 331 -14.13 6.42 -14.97
N SER A 332 -14.17 7.46 -14.14
CA SER A 332 -14.63 7.38 -12.76
C SER A 332 -15.26 8.71 -12.34
N PRO A 333 -16.39 8.72 -11.60
CA PRO A 333 -16.97 9.94 -11.07
C PRO A 333 -16.02 10.75 -10.19
N VAL A 334 -15.08 10.10 -9.50
CA VAL A 334 -14.03 10.77 -8.71
C VAL A 334 -13.02 11.46 -9.61
N VAL A 335 -12.63 10.86 -10.73
CA VAL A 335 -11.76 11.48 -11.72
C VAL A 335 -12.46 12.70 -12.35
N GLU A 336 -13.75 12.58 -12.67
CA GLU A 336 -14.56 13.71 -13.16
C GLU A 336 -14.64 14.85 -12.15
N LEU A 337 -14.82 14.55 -10.85
CA LEU A 337 -14.84 15.53 -9.77
C LEU A 337 -13.50 16.29 -9.68
N ASN A 338 -12.39 15.56 -9.68
CA ASN A 338 -11.06 16.16 -9.62
C ASN A 338 -10.76 17.00 -10.87
N ARG A 339 -11.20 16.53 -12.04
CA ARG A 339 -11.17 17.31 -13.29
C ARG A 339 -11.97 18.61 -13.16
N ALA A 340 -13.17 18.55 -12.59
CA ALA A 340 -14.01 19.73 -12.37
C ALA A 340 -13.30 20.76 -11.47
N ALA A 341 -12.59 20.33 -10.42
CA ALA A 341 -11.77 21.21 -9.59
C ALA A 341 -10.65 21.88 -10.41
N ALA A 342 -9.94 21.13 -11.26
CA ALA A 342 -8.90 21.69 -12.14
C ALA A 342 -9.46 22.69 -13.15
N VAL A 343 -10.62 22.40 -13.76
CA VAL A 343 -11.34 23.32 -14.64
C VAL A 343 -11.78 24.58 -13.89
N ALA A 344 -12.25 24.46 -12.63
CA ALA A 344 -12.60 25.61 -11.81
C ALA A 344 -11.42 26.53 -11.53
N MET A 345 -10.23 25.97 -11.41
CA MET A 345 -9.00 26.74 -11.22
C MET A 345 -8.50 27.40 -12.51
N ARG A 346 -8.69 26.76 -13.66
CA ARG A 346 -8.29 27.25 -14.97
C ARG A 346 -9.29 28.30 -15.53
N ASP A 347 -10.59 27.96 -15.52
CA ASP A 347 -11.65 28.68 -16.26
C ASP A 347 -12.60 29.44 -15.32
N GLY A 348 -12.40 29.36 -14.02
CA GLY A 348 -13.21 30.00 -13.00
C GLY A 348 -14.25 29.09 -12.33
N PRO A 349 -14.75 29.47 -11.15
CA PRO A 349 -15.57 28.60 -10.31
C PRO A 349 -16.89 28.18 -10.94
N ALA A 350 -17.49 28.99 -11.80
CA ALA A 350 -18.75 28.65 -12.48
C ALA A 350 -18.60 27.46 -13.46
N ALA A 351 -17.47 27.38 -14.17
CA ALA A 351 -17.21 26.29 -15.10
C ALA A 351 -17.05 24.93 -14.36
N GLY A 352 -16.30 24.92 -13.26
CA GLY A 352 -16.16 23.72 -12.43
C GLY A 352 -17.46 23.33 -11.72
N LEU A 353 -18.23 24.32 -11.23
CA LEU A 353 -19.52 24.07 -10.59
C LEU A 353 -20.49 23.34 -11.51
N ALA A 354 -20.60 23.77 -12.77
CA ALA A 354 -21.46 23.14 -13.76
C ALA A 354 -21.13 21.63 -13.94
N LEU A 355 -19.85 21.27 -13.91
CA LEU A 355 -19.42 19.87 -13.99
C LEU A 355 -19.79 19.08 -12.74
N ILE A 356 -19.58 19.65 -11.54
CA ILE A 356 -19.95 19.00 -10.26
C ILE A 356 -21.47 18.78 -10.18
N GLU A 357 -22.26 19.78 -10.58
CA GLU A 357 -23.72 19.65 -10.59
C GLU A 357 -24.20 18.56 -11.58
N ALA A 358 -23.55 18.42 -12.71
CA ALA A 358 -23.85 17.34 -13.66
C ALA A 358 -23.54 15.95 -13.08
N ILE A 359 -22.44 15.79 -12.35
CA ILE A 359 -22.09 14.53 -11.65
C ILE A 359 -23.16 14.19 -10.60
N LEU A 360 -23.50 15.15 -9.75
CA LEU A 360 -24.49 14.94 -8.68
C LEU A 360 -25.91 14.73 -9.22
N ALA A 361 -26.27 15.37 -10.34
CA ALA A 361 -27.58 15.19 -10.99
C ALA A 361 -27.78 13.78 -11.57
N ARG A 362 -26.71 13.07 -11.94
CA ARG A 362 -26.74 11.65 -12.33
C ARG A 362 -26.90 10.71 -11.14
N GLY A 363 -26.84 11.22 -9.90
CA GLY A 363 -26.80 10.43 -8.67
C GLY A 363 -25.42 9.93 -8.28
N ASP A 364 -24.39 10.23 -9.07
CA ASP A 364 -23.02 9.89 -8.75
C ASP A 364 -22.51 10.72 -7.57
N LEU A 365 -21.71 10.12 -6.70
CA LEU A 365 -21.07 10.79 -5.55
C LEU A 365 -22.06 11.50 -4.58
N ALA A 366 -23.35 11.12 -4.58
CA ALA A 366 -24.37 11.74 -3.72
C ALA A 366 -24.08 11.62 -2.21
N ASP A 367 -23.37 10.56 -1.82
CA ASP A 367 -22.92 10.30 -0.45
C ASP A 367 -21.41 10.49 -0.25
N TYR A 368 -20.74 11.16 -1.19
CA TYR A 368 -19.32 11.43 -1.13
C TYR A 368 -19.07 12.87 -0.63
N HIS A 369 -18.63 13.02 0.61
CA HIS A 369 -18.46 14.31 1.29
C HIS A 369 -17.58 15.29 0.51
N LEU A 370 -16.51 14.83 -0.18
CA LEU A 370 -15.62 15.69 -0.95
C LEU A 370 -16.31 16.34 -2.16
N ALA A 371 -17.31 15.68 -2.77
CA ALA A 371 -18.07 16.30 -3.86
C ALA A 371 -18.88 17.50 -3.34
N HIS A 372 -19.51 17.36 -2.17
CA HIS A 372 -20.26 18.44 -1.53
C HIS A 372 -19.34 19.54 -1.01
N SER A 373 -18.16 19.19 -0.47
CA SER A 373 -17.14 20.16 -0.02
C SER A 373 -16.61 21.00 -1.18
N ALA A 374 -16.27 20.35 -2.34
CA ALA A 374 -15.82 21.03 -3.54
C ALA A 374 -16.91 21.96 -4.09
N ARG A 375 -18.17 21.50 -4.16
CA ARG A 375 -19.33 22.31 -4.55
C ARG A 375 -19.49 23.53 -3.65
N ALA A 376 -19.37 23.34 -2.34
CA ALA A 376 -19.50 24.42 -1.36
C ALA A 376 -18.40 25.49 -1.52
N ASP A 377 -17.14 25.10 -1.75
CA ASP A 377 -16.06 26.03 -2.00
C ASP A 377 -16.28 26.85 -3.28
N LEU A 378 -16.78 26.24 -4.36
CA LEU A 378 -17.09 26.95 -5.59
C LEU A 378 -18.24 27.97 -5.40
N TYR A 379 -19.32 27.61 -4.68
CA TYR A 379 -20.37 28.54 -4.31
C TYR A 379 -19.82 29.72 -3.46
N ARG A 380 -18.99 29.43 -2.47
CA ARG A 380 -18.35 30.46 -1.63
C ARG A 380 -17.51 31.42 -2.47
N ARG A 381 -16.68 30.91 -3.40
CA ARG A 381 -15.86 31.72 -4.31
C ARG A 381 -16.70 32.58 -5.27
N MET A 382 -17.96 32.22 -5.52
CA MET A 382 -18.93 32.99 -6.31
C MET A 382 -19.77 33.97 -5.47
N GLY A 383 -19.56 34.04 -4.15
CA GLY A 383 -20.36 34.87 -3.23
C GLY A 383 -21.76 34.30 -2.96
N ARG A 384 -22.04 33.03 -3.29
CA ARG A 384 -23.33 32.37 -3.10
C ARG A 384 -23.38 31.72 -1.72
N SER A 385 -23.45 32.53 -0.65
CA SER A 385 -23.28 32.07 0.74
C SER A 385 -24.34 31.09 1.20
N ALA A 386 -25.60 31.21 0.76
CA ALA A 386 -26.69 30.31 1.16
C ALA A 386 -26.47 28.89 0.62
N GLU A 387 -26.12 28.78 -0.66
CA GLU A 387 -25.84 27.48 -1.31
C GLU A 387 -24.54 26.89 -0.79
N ALA A 388 -23.52 27.71 -0.54
CA ALA A 388 -22.27 27.25 0.07
C ALA A 388 -22.53 26.62 1.45
N ARG A 389 -23.34 27.29 2.30
CA ARG A 389 -23.73 26.78 3.61
C ARG A 389 -24.44 25.42 3.52
N ALA A 390 -25.44 25.31 2.65
CA ALA A 390 -26.19 24.06 2.48
C ALA A 390 -25.25 22.91 2.01
N ALA A 391 -24.33 23.19 1.11
CA ALA A 391 -23.39 22.20 0.60
C ALA A 391 -22.33 21.81 1.66
N TYR A 392 -21.78 22.74 2.45
CA TYR A 392 -20.89 22.42 3.57
C TYR A 392 -21.59 21.62 4.66
N GLN A 393 -22.86 21.93 4.98
CA GLN A 393 -23.63 21.13 5.94
C GLN A 393 -23.77 19.70 5.46
N ARG A 394 -24.12 19.49 4.19
CA ARG A 394 -24.21 18.14 3.63
C ARG A 394 -22.86 17.41 3.66
N ALA A 395 -21.75 18.09 3.37
CA ALA A 395 -20.42 17.50 3.50
C ALA A 395 -20.12 17.08 4.95
N LEU A 396 -20.46 17.95 5.93
CA LEU A 396 -20.26 17.69 7.35
C LEU A 396 -21.05 16.46 7.84
N ASP A 397 -22.31 16.30 7.38
CA ASP A 397 -23.17 15.17 7.73
C ASP A 397 -22.59 13.83 7.25
N LEU A 398 -21.82 13.84 6.15
CA LEU A 398 -21.21 12.67 5.54
C LEU A 398 -19.79 12.38 6.06
N THR A 399 -19.13 13.36 6.68
CA THR A 399 -17.72 13.28 7.08
C THR A 399 -17.57 12.51 8.39
N ARG A 400 -16.63 11.53 8.41
CA ARG A 400 -16.34 10.68 9.58
C ARG A 400 -14.98 10.98 10.22
N GLN A 401 -14.14 11.76 9.56
CA GLN A 401 -12.79 12.09 10.02
C GLN A 401 -12.79 13.40 10.79
N GLU A 402 -12.23 13.39 11.99
CA GLU A 402 -12.29 14.55 12.90
C GLU A 402 -11.59 15.82 12.37
N PRO A 403 -10.38 15.77 11.79
CA PRO A 403 -9.75 16.95 11.21
C PRO A 403 -10.54 17.59 10.07
N GLU A 404 -11.20 16.77 9.23
CA GLU A 404 -12.07 17.28 8.15
C GLU A 404 -13.36 17.89 8.70
N ARG A 405 -13.95 17.30 9.74
CA ARG A 405 -15.13 17.85 10.43
C ARG A 405 -14.85 19.25 10.96
N ARG A 406 -13.72 19.42 11.70
CA ARG A 406 -13.29 20.72 12.21
C ARG A 406 -13.06 21.75 11.11
N PHE A 407 -12.50 21.31 9.99
CA PHE A 407 -12.33 22.18 8.82
C PHE A 407 -13.68 22.65 8.28
N LEU A 408 -14.65 21.75 8.09
CA LEU A 408 -15.98 22.09 7.58
C LEU A 408 -16.78 22.97 8.55
N GLU A 409 -16.71 22.72 9.85
CA GLU A 409 -17.33 23.54 10.90
C GLU A 409 -16.78 24.97 10.89
N ARG A 410 -15.47 25.14 10.75
CA ARG A 410 -14.85 26.47 10.60
C ARG A 410 -15.33 27.17 9.34
N ARG A 411 -15.40 26.48 8.18
CA ARG A 411 -15.92 27.05 6.94
C ARG A 411 -17.39 27.47 7.05
N LEU A 412 -18.19 26.74 7.79
CA LEU A 412 -19.59 27.14 8.09
C LEU A 412 -19.67 28.38 8.97
N ALA A 413 -18.80 28.50 9.98
CA ALA A 413 -18.74 29.68 10.83
C ALA A 413 -18.35 30.94 10.03
N GLU A 414 -17.33 30.84 9.14
CA GLU A 414 -16.89 31.97 8.28
C GLU A 414 -18.00 32.50 7.33
N LEU A 415 -19.02 31.69 7.04
CA LEU A 415 -20.17 32.10 6.21
C LEU A 415 -21.29 32.72 7.04
N SER A 416 -21.15 32.81 8.36
CA SER A 416 -22.19 33.34 9.28
C SER A 416 -21.95 34.81 9.61
N ASP A 417 -20.73 35.28 9.35
CA ASP A 417 -20.31 36.69 9.50
C ASP A 417 -20.45 37.42 8.16
#